data_637832eaee81aa34b2cc2fc1c8e6a541
#
_entry.id   637832eaee81aa34b2cc2fc1c8e6a541
#
_cell.length_a   1.000
_cell.length_b   1.000
_cell.length_c   1.000
_cell.angle_alpha   90.00
_cell.angle_beta   90.00
_cell.angle_gamma   90.00
#
_symmetry.space_group_name_H-M   'P 1'
#
loop_
_entity.id
_entity.type
_entity.pdbx_description
1 polymer ?
#
loop_
_entity_poly.entity_id
_entity_poly.type
_entity_poly.pdbx_seq_one_letter_code
_entity_poly.pdbx_strand_id
1 'polypeptide(L)'
;LQVRGEVPVNLKFLIEGEEEIGSPNLATWAARNKDLLAADGMHCLDGPMETGTAVPDVSLGLKSVLLVELIARGAKMDVHSLNFPLVESPVWELIWALNTILDRDRRILIEGWEEGLWQLGPEDEAQLADKAARVDLEALKEEWGVSEFALGRDGVDAIRARTYEPTANIQGMVAGYTGPGSKTIIPKEARVRMDFRL
;
A
#
# COMPACT_ATOMS: atom_id res chain seq x y z
N LEU A 1 24.51 -19.31 16.78
CA LEU A 1 25.02 -20.30 17.74
C LEU A 1 25.22 -21.69 17.10
N GLN A 2 24.22 -22.20 16.35
CA GLN A 2 24.32 -23.53 15.71
C GLN A 2 25.49 -23.64 14.69
N VAL A 3 25.89 -22.52 14.05
CA VAL A 3 26.92 -22.53 13.01
C VAL A 3 28.32 -22.31 13.59
N ARG A 4 28.49 -21.40 14.58
CA ARG A 4 29.79 -21.01 15.11
C ARG A 4 29.97 -21.25 16.60
N GLY A 5 28.93 -21.64 17.34
CA GLY A 5 28.97 -21.82 18.79
C GLY A 5 28.97 -20.54 19.62
N GLU A 6 29.18 -19.37 18.97
CA GLU A 6 29.23 -18.05 19.61
C GLU A 6 28.54 -16.99 18.74
N VAL A 7 28.18 -15.88 19.35
CA VAL A 7 27.67 -14.69 18.67
C VAL A 7 28.82 -13.68 18.59
N PRO A 8 29.40 -13.40 17.41
CA PRO A 8 30.58 -12.56 17.26
C PRO A 8 30.30 -11.03 17.33
N VAL A 9 29.07 -10.64 17.65
CA VAL A 9 28.58 -9.26 17.71
C VAL A 9 27.70 -9.05 18.94
N ASN A 10 27.58 -7.81 19.39
CA ASN A 10 26.61 -7.46 20.41
C ASN A 10 25.21 -7.41 19.79
N LEU A 11 24.24 -8.01 20.44
CA LEU A 11 22.85 -7.99 20.00
C LEU A 11 21.99 -7.18 20.97
N LYS A 12 21.14 -6.34 20.41
CA LYS A 12 20.05 -5.66 21.11
C LYS A 12 18.74 -6.15 20.52
N PHE A 13 17.78 -6.47 21.35
CA PHE A 13 16.47 -6.89 20.91
C PHE A 13 15.46 -5.81 21.27
N LEU A 14 14.75 -5.30 20.27
CA LEU A 14 13.57 -4.46 20.42
C LEU A 14 12.36 -5.30 20.03
N ILE A 15 11.47 -5.55 20.97
CA ILE A 15 10.28 -6.36 20.74
C ILE A 15 9.07 -5.44 20.94
N GLU A 16 8.24 -5.35 19.91
CA GLU A 16 7.04 -4.54 19.89
C GLU A 16 5.80 -5.42 19.77
N GLY A 17 4.70 -5.02 20.40
CA GLY A 17 3.41 -5.70 20.35
C GLY A 17 2.29 -4.85 19.76
N GLU A 18 2.59 -3.70 19.15
CA GLU A 18 1.60 -2.75 18.63
C GLU A 18 1.71 -2.53 17.11
N GLU A 19 2.54 -3.30 16.40
CA GLU A 19 2.80 -3.10 14.97
C GLU A 19 1.51 -3.13 14.17
N GLU A 20 0.65 -4.11 14.38
CA GLU A 20 -0.62 -4.32 13.67
C GLU A 20 -1.68 -3.23 13.86
N ILE A 21 -1.46 -2.34 14.84
CA ILE A 21 -2.30 -1.16 15.05
C ILE A 21 -1.57 0.15 14.73
N GLY A 22 -0.44 0.08 14.02
CA GLY A 22 0.33 1.22 13.53
C GLY A 22 1.32 1.80 14.53
N SER A 23 1.79 1.01 15.51
CA SER A 23 2.88 1.36 16.43
C SER A 23 2.71 2.72 17.15
N PRO A 24 1.58 3.05 17.74
CA PRO A 24 1.27 4.40 18.22
C PRO A 24 2.26 4.93 19.26
N ASN A 25 2.94 4.04 20.00
CA ASN A 25 3.87 4.41 21.06
C ASN A 25 5.35 4.27 20.68
N LEU A 26 5.68 3.52 19.63
CA LEU A 26 7.07 3.18 19.27
C LEU A 26 7.92 4.42 18.98
N ALA A 27 7.44 5.35 18.16
CA ALA A 27 8.20 6.54 17.80
C ALA A 27 8.56 7.40 19.02
N THR A 28 7.59 7.58 19.92
CA THR A 28 7.81 8.34 21.18
C THR A 28 8.79 7.62 22.11
N TRP A 29 8.66 6.31 22.22
CA TRP A 29 9.57 5.51 23.05
C TRP A 29 11.00 5.53 22.49
N ALA A 30 11.16 5.33 21.18
CA ALA A 30 12.46 5.35 20.50
C ALA A 30 13.16 6.70 20.65
N ALA A 31 12.41 7.79 20.50
CA ALA A 31 12.97 9.14 20.68
C ALA A 31 13.54 9.38 22.09
N ARG A 32 12.98 8.75 23.12
CA ARG A 32 13.42 8.85 24.51
C ARG A 32 14.55 7.89 24.86
N ASN A 33 14.79 6.86 24.05
CA ASN A 33 15.72 5.78 24.35
C ASN A 33 16.79 5.61 23.24
N LYS A 34 17.20 6.70 22.59
CA LYS A 34 18.16 6.68 21.48
C LYS A 34 19.46 5.96 21.81
N ASP A 35 19.99 6.19 23.02
CA ASP A 35 21.26 5.58 23.46
C ASP A 35 21.14 4.05 23.62
N LEU A 36 19.96 3.56 24.03
CA LEU A 36 19.69 2.12 24.10
C LEU A 36 19.60 1.51 22.70
N LEU A 37 19.10 2.26 21.73
CA LEU A 37 18.92 1.82 20.35
C LEU A 37 20.16 1.99 19.48
N ALA A 38 21.17 2.75 19.93
CA ALA A 38 22.39 2.97 19.16
C ALA A 38 23.05 1.64 18.77
N ALA A 39 23.19 1.41 17.46
CA ALA A 39 23.74 0.20 16.86
C ALA A 39 24.35 0.52 15.49
N ASP A 40 25.23 -0.34 14.98
CA ASP A 40 25.82 -0.20 13.66
C ASP A 40 24.86 -0.59 12.53
N GLY A 41 23.86 -1.39 12.86
CA GLY A 41 22.81 -1.82 11.92
C GLY A 41 21.59 -2.38 12.65
N MET A 42 20.48 -2.49 11.92
CA MET A 42 19.25 -3.07 12.42
C MET A 42 18.76 -4.13 11.42
N HIS A 43 18.25 -5.22 11.95
CA HIS A 43 17.56 -6.24 11.19
C HIS A 43 16.13 -6.39 11.72
N CYS A 44 15.14 -6.20 10.85
CA CYS A 44 13.74 -6.44 11.18
C CYS A 44 13.41 -7.90 10.85
N LEU A 45 12.91 -8.63 11.86
CA LEU A 45 12.53 -10.04 11.73
C LEU A 45 11.02 -10.18 11.58
N ASP A 46 10.39 -9.22 10.94
CA ASP A 46 8.96 -9.20 10.67
C ASP A 46 8.72 -9.53 9.19
N GLY A 47 7.85 -10.48 8.96
CA GLY A 47 7.43 -10.88 7.63
C GLY A 47 7.26 -12.40 7.49
N PRO A 48 6.20 -12.83 6.84
CA PRO A 48 6.00 -14.23 6.49
C PRO A 48 7.00 -14.66 5.40
N MET A 49 7.26 -15.94 5.32
CA MET A 49 7.81 -16.52 4.08
C MET A 49 6.79 -16.32 2.96
N GLU A 50 7.25 -15.88 1.81
CA GLU A 50 6.39 -15.66 0.65
C GLU A 50 5.75 -16.98 0.21
N THR A 51 4.44 -16.93 -0.11
CA THR A 51 3.70 -18.10 -0.63
C THR A 51 4.41 -18.68 -1.85
N GLY A 52 4.55 -20.00 -1.88
CA GLY A 52 5.23 -20.73 -2.96
C GLY A 52 6.76 -20.70 -2.89
N THR A 53 7.35 -20.19 -1.80
CA THR A 53 8.81 -20.28 -1.58
C THR A 53 9.11 -21.04 -0.30
N ALA A 54 10.19 -21.84 -0.32
CA ALA A 54 10.76 -22.48 0.88
C ALA A 54 12.01 -21.75 1.40
N VAL A 55 12.35 -20.60 0.79
CA VAL A 55 13.58 -19.84 1.09
C VAL A 55 13.21 -18.55 1.79
N PRO A 56 13.76 -18.28 2.99
CA PRO A 56 13.57 -17.01 3.65
C PRO A 56 14.17 -15.87 2.81
N ASP A 57 13.45 -14.76 2.76
CA ASP A 57 13.86 -13.57 2.03
C ASP A 57 14.46 -12.53 2.98
N VAL A 58 15.47 -11.79 2.52
CA VAL A 58 16.03 -10.63 3.21
C VAL A 58 15.74 -9.41 2.37
N SER A 59 14.77 -8.60 2.80
CA SER A 59 14.42 -7.38 2.11
C SER A 59 15.49 -6.30 2.32
N LEU A 60 16.05 -5.78 1.25
CA LEU A 60 17.06 -4.69 1.27
C LEU A 60 16.41 -3.31 1.26
N GLY A 61 15.11 -3.23 1.02
CA GLY A 61 14.31 -2.01 1.01
C GLY A 61 12.83 -2.34 1.08
N LEU A 62 12.04 -1.35 1.37
CA LEU A 62 10.58 -1.44 1.46
C LEU A 62 9.95 -0.28 0.70
N LYS A 63 8.80 -0.52 0.08
CA LYS A 63 7.96 0.57 -0.38
C LYS A 63 7.43 1.35 0.82
N SER A 64 7.56 2.67 0.79
CA SER A 64 6.89 3.53 1.76
C SER A 64 5.37 3.48 1.59
N VAL A 65 4.63 3.93 2.58
CA VAL A 65 3.18 4.08 2.50
C VAL A 65 2.78 5.50 2.87
N LEU A 66 1.93 6.10 2.03
CA LEU A 66 1.25 7.36 2.31
C LEU A 66 -0.25 7.09 2.36
N LEU A 67 -0.87 7.37 3.51
CA LEU A 67 -2.31 7.26 3.72
C LEU A 67 -2.95 8.64 3.56
N VAL A 68 -3.97 8.74 2.72
CA VAL A 68 -4.71 9.99 2.50
C VAL A 68 -6.22 9.76 2.61
N GLU A 69 -6.93 10.79 3.04
CA GLU A 69 -8.39 10.84 2.97
C GLU A 69 -8.80 12.05 2.10
N LEU A 70 -9.52 11.78 1.02
CA LEU A 70 -10.12 12.81 0.19
C LEU A 70 -11.58 12.99 0.62
N ILE A 71 -11.97 14.24 0.84
CA ILE A 71 -13.32 14.59 1.28
C ILE A 71 -13.89 15.66 0.34
N ALA A 72 -14.92 15.29 -0.41
CA ALA A 72 -15.71 16.23 -1.18
C ALA A 72 -16.94 16.67 -0.36
N ARG A 73 -17.18 17.98 -0.30
CA ARG A 73 -18.31 18.57 0.42
C ARG A 73 -19.14 19.42 -0.54
N GLY A 74 -20.46 19.18 -0.50
CA GLY A 74 -21.47 19.94 -1.27
C GLY A 74 -22.32 20.85 -0.38
N ALA A 75 -23.64 20.71 -0.50
CA ALA A 75 -24.57 21.46 0.30
C ALA A 75 -24.42 21.15 1.79
N LYS A 76 -24.88 22.08 2.65
CA LYS A 76 -24.79 21.94 4.11
C LYS A 76 -25.63 20.76 4.68
N MET A 77 -26.55 20.20 3.89
CA MET A 77 -27.42 19.09 4.24
C MET A 77 -27.69 18.23 2.99
N ASP A 78 -28.15 17.01 3.19
CA ASP A 78 -28.63 16.18 2.10
C ASP A 78 -29.81 16.87 1.39
N VAL A 79 -29.78 16.95 0.08
CA VAL A 79 -30.77 17.64 -0.75
C VAL A 79 -31.51 16.61 -1.59
N HIS A 80 -32.82 16.79 -1.81
CA HIS A 80 -33.58 15.89 -2.66
C HIS A 80 -33.02 15.89 -4.09
N SER A 81 -32.86 14.70 -4.68
CA SER A 81 -32.18 14.47 -5.97
C SER A 81 -32.83 15.19 -7.16
N LEU A 82 -34.10 15.60 -7.05
CA LEU A 82 -34.75 16.45 -8.04
C LEU A 82 -33.97 17.76 -8.30
N ASN A 83 -33.23 18.22 -7.29
CA ASN A 83 -32.44 19.44 -7.38
C ASN A 83 -31.03 19.22 -7.95
N PHE A 84 -30.72 18.03 -8.47
CA PHE A 84 -29.41 17.72 -9.04
C PHE A 84 -28.92 18.76 -10.08
N PRO A 85 -29.78 19.33 -10.95
CA PRO A 85 -29.34 20.38 -11.88
C PRO A 85 -28.91 21.70 -11.21
N LEU A 86 -29.20 21.88 -9.92
CA LEU A 86 -28.95 23.12 -9.17
C LEU A 86 -27.90 22.96 -8.07
N VAL A 87 -27.53 21.72 -7.72
CA VAL A 87 -26.68 21.43 -6.57
C VAL A 87 -25.57 20.45 -6.99
N GLU A 88 -24.33 20.88 -6.78
CA GLU A 88 -23.17 20.03 -7.01
C GLU A 88 -23.22 18.77 -6.14
N SER A 89 -22.85 17.64 -6.72
CA SER A 89 -22.82 16.34 -6.04
C SER A 89 -21.41 15.99 -5.60
N PRO A 90 -21.12 15.94 -4.29
CA PRO A 90 -19.82 15.54 -3.79
C PRO A 90 -19.35 14.17 -4.27
N VAL A 91 -20.28 13.29 -4.58
CA VAL A 91 -20.00 11.96 -5.10
C VAL A 91 -19.37 12.06 -6.50
N TRP A 92 -19.99 12.87 -7.39
CA TRP A 92 -19.45 13.07 -8.73
C TRP A 92 -18.14 13.83 -8.72
N GLU A 93 -18.00 14.87 -7.88
CA GLU A 93 -16.74 15.59 -7.71
C GLU A 93 -15.62 14.64 -7.29
N LEU A 94 -15.89 13.73 -6.33
CA LEU A 94 -14.91 12.75 -5.88
C LEU A 94 -14.55 11.74 -6.98
N ILE A 95 -15.54 11.27 -7.75
CA ILE A 95 -15.29 10.35 -8.88
C ILE A 95 -14.40 11.03 -9.93
N TRP A 96 -14.68 12.29 -10.28
CA TRP A 96 -13.87 13.02 -11.25
C TRP A 96 -12.45 13.27 -10.72
N ALA A 97 -12.31 13.65 -9.46
CA ALA A 97 -11.01 13.80 -8.81
C ALA A 97 -10.20 12.49 -8.84
N LEU A 98 -10.82 11.35 -8.54
CA LEU A 98 -10.15 10.05 -8.60
C LEU A 98 -9.65 9.69 -10.01
N ASN A 99 -10.40 10.06 -11.04
CA ASN A 99 -9.96 9.85 -12.43
C ASN A 99 -8.76 10.73 -12.83
N THR A 100 -8.41 11.78 -12.07
CA THR A 100 -7.18 12.56 -12.28
C THR A 100 -5.98 12.01 -11.53
N ILE A 101 -6.18 11.02 -10.65
CA ILE A 101 -5.13 10.39 -9.86
C ILE A 101 -4.58 9.14 -10.54
N LEU A 102 -5.45 8.31 -11.11
CA LEU A 102 -5.07 7.01 -11.66
C LEU A 102 -5.83 6.73 -12.96
N ASP A 103 -5.13 6.28 -13.99
CA ASP A 103 -5.76 5.82 -15.22
C ASP A 103 -6.14 4.31 -15.18
N ARG A 104 -6.74 3.82 -16.28
CA ARG A 104 -7.13 2.41 -16.39
C ARG A 104 -5.94 1.46 -16.53
N ASP A 105 -4.80 1.97 -16.97
CA ASP A 105 -3.54 1.22 -17.07
C ASP A 105 -2.75 1.27 -15.75
N ARG A 106 -3.41 1.79 -14.67
CA ARG A 106 -2.85 1.94 -13.32
C ARG A 106 -1.65 2.87 -13.22
N ARG A 107 -1.52 3.81 -14.17
CA ARG A 107 -0.51 4.87 -14.07
C ARG A 107 -1.03 5.99 -13.19
N ILE A 108 -0.20 6.45 -12.26
CA ILE A 108 -0.50 7.60 -11.42
C ILE A 108 -0.29 8.85 -12.25
N LEU A 109 -1.34 9.70 -12.33
CA LEU A 109 -1.40 10.88 -13.19
C LEU A 109 -1.01 12.18 -12.46
N ILE A 110 -0.62 12.10 -11.20
CA ILE A 110 -0.22 13.26 -10.40
C ILE A 110 1.10 13.79 -10.95
N GLU A 111 1.14 15.07 -11.30
CA GLU A 111 2.33 15.74 -11.82
C GLU A 111 3.50 15.65 -10.84
N GLY A 112 4.69 15.35 -11.33
CA GLY A 112 5.89 15.17 -10.53
C GLY A 112 5.97 13.85 -9.76
N TRP A 113 4.96 12.97 -9.87
CA TRP A 113 4.93 11.71 -9.13
C TRP A 113 6.12 10.79 -9.41
N GLU A 114 6.58 10.77 -10.65
CA GLU A 114 7.71 9.93 -11.08
C GLU A 114 9.07 10.48 -10.65
N GLU A 115 9.11 11.74 -10.19
CA GLU A 115 10.34 12.37 -9.72
C GLU A 115 10.79 11.72 -8.39
N GLY A 116 11.98 11.15 -8.39
CA GLY A 116 12.53 10.49 -7.20
C GLY A 116 12.13 9.04 -7.00
N LEU A 117 11.36 8.44 -7.91
CA LEU A 117 11.16 7.00 -7.90
C LEU A 117 12.48 6.26 -8.18
N TRP A 118 12.66 5.12 -7.50
CA TRP A 118 13.83 4.29 -7.70
C TRP A 118 13.93 3.83 -9.17
N GLN A 119 15.08 4.07 -9.79
CA GLN A 119 15.37 3.60 -11.14
C GLN A 119 16.13 2.29 -11.05
N LEU A 120 15.57 1.24 -11.65
CA LEU A 120 16.16 -0.11 -11.61
C LEU A 120 17.50 -0.15 -12.32
N GLY A 121 18.53 -0.63 -11.63
CA GLY A 121 19.82 -0.94 -12.20
C GLY A 121 19.94 -2.42 -12.62
N PRO A 122 21.09 -2.79 -13.22
CA PRO A 122 21.33 -4.19 -13.64
C PRO A 122 21.26 -5.20 -12.49
N GLU A 123 21.62 -4.80 -11.27
CA GLU A 123 21.55 -5.67 -10.08
C GLU A 123 20.11 -5.90 -9.66
N ASP A 124 19.27 -4.86 -9.70
CA ASP A 124 17.85 -4.98 -9.40
C ASP A 124 17.15 -5.90 -10.39
N GLU A 125 17.47 -5.78 -11.69
CA GLU A 125 16.94 -6.64 -12.75
C GLU A 125 17.34 -8.10 -12.56
N ALA A 126 18.59 -8.36 -12.16
CA ALA A 126 19.06 -9.72 -11.87
C ALA A 126 18.33 -10.31 -10.66
N GLN A 127 18.11 -9.52 -9.60
CA GLN A 127 17.36 -9.94 -8.41
C GLN A 127 15.88 -10.21 -8.74
N LEU A 128 15.26 -9.39 -9.60
CA LEU A 128 13.89 -9.60 -10.06
C LEU A 128 13.75 -10.91 -10.82
N ALA A 129 14.69 -11.22 -11.73
CA ALA A 129 14.68 -12.45 -12.48
C ALA A 129 14.84 -13.68 -11.57
N ASP A 130 15.76 -13.61 -10.60
CA ASP A 130 15.97 -14.65 -9.59
C ASP A 130 14.74 -14.84 -8.70
N LYS A 131 14.11 -13.75 -8.24
CA LYS A 131 12.88 -13.81 -7.44
C LYS A 131 11.73 -14.39 -8.25
N ALA A 132 11.54 -13.97 -9.48
CA ALA A 132 10.48 -14.48 -10.35
C ALA A 132 10.62 -15.99 -10.64
N ALA A 133 11.85 -16.49 -10.69
CA ALA A 133 12.10 -17.93 -10.86
C ALA A 133 11.76 -18.76 -9.62
N ARG A 134 11.65 -18.13 -8.44
CA ARG A 134 11.38 -18.81 -7.17
C ARG A 134 9.93 -18.70 -6.69
N VAL A 135 9.22 -17.64 -7.09
CA VAL A 135 7.83 -17.40 -6.67
C VAL A 135 6.87 -18.23 -7.51
N ASP A 136 6.01 -18.99 -6.86
CA ASP A 136 4.93 -19.70 -7.53
C ASP A 136 3.74 -18.77 -7.74
N LEU A 137 3.68 -18.15 -8.93
CA LEU A 137 2.62 -17.23 -9.30
C LEU A 137 1.25 -17.91 -9.47
N GLU A 138 1.23 -19.20 -9.82
CA GLU A 138 -0.02 -19.96 -9.90
C GLU A 138 -0.60 -20.21 -8.52
N ALA A 139 0.25 -20.56 -7.53
CA ALA A 139 -0.16 -20.68 -6.15
C ALA A 139 -0.74 -19.37 -5.59
N LEU A 140 -0.15 -18.23 -5.96
CA LEU A 140 -0.69 -16.91 -5.58
C LEU A 140 -2.06 -16.62 -6.22
N LYS A 141 -2.25 -16.98 -7.50
CA LYS A 141 -3.54 -16.84 -8.17
C LYS A 141 -4.61 -17.69 -7.49
N GLU A 142 -4.26 -18.94 -7.12
CA GLU A 142 -5.16 -19.84 -6.41
C GLU A 142 -5.52 -19.30 -5.02
N GLU A 143 -4.53 -18.86 -4.24
CA GLU A 143 -4.72 -18.28 -2.91
C GLU A 143 -5.65 -17.07 -2.93
N TRP A 144 -5.50 -16.19 -3.93
CA TRP A 144 -6.32 -14.97 -4.06
C TRP A 144 -7.64 -15.20 -4.83
N GLY A 145 -7.83 -16.38 -5.40
CA GLY A 145 -9.04 -16.71 -6.16
C GLY A 145 -9.18 -15.93 -7.47
N VAL A 146 -8.06 -15.60 -8.12
CA VAL A 146 -8.04 -14.88 -9.40
C VAL A 146 -7.54 -15.78 -10.52
N SER A 147 -8.11 -15.66 -11.72
CA SER A 147 -7.68 -16.43 -12.90
C SER A 147 -6.46 -15.82 -13.59
N GLU A 148 -6.28 -14.52 -13.46
CA GLU A 148 -5.16 -13.77 -14.04
C GLU A 148 -4.82 -12.56 -13.17
N PHE A 149 -3.58 -12.09 -13.24
CA PHE A 149 -3.21 -10.83 -12.62
C PHE A 149 -3.67 -9.64 -13.47
N ALA A 150 -3.88 -8.52 -12.80
CA ALA A 150 -4.32 -7.30 -13.45
C ALA A 150 -3.38 -6.89 -14.59
N LEU A 151 -3.95 -6.38 -15.68
CA LEU A 151 -3.27 -5.99 -16.91
C LEU A 151 -2.57 -7.16 -17.65
N GLY A 152 -2.97 -8.41 -17.33
CA GLY A 152 -2.36 -9.60 -17.93
C GLY A 152 -0.91 -9.85 -17.54
N ARG A 153 -0.45 -9.28 -16.43
CA ARG A 153 0.93 -9.41 -15.97
C ARG A 153 1.26 -10.85 -15.58
N ASP A 154 2.50 -11.24 -15.81
CA ASP A 154 3.00 -12.56 -15.43
C ASP A 154 4.53 -12.57 -15.31
N GLY A 155 5.10 -13.65 -14.73
CA GLY A 155 6.55 -13.85 -14.62
C GLY A 155 7.27 -12.66 -13.97
N VAL A 156 8.37 -12.25 -14.57
CA VAL A 156 9.21 -11.13 -14.09
C VAL A 156 8.43 -9.82 -14.03
N ASP A 157 7.51 -9.58 -14.98
CA ASP A 157 6.70 -8.34 -15.00
C ASP A 157 5.77 -8.23 -13.78
N ALA A 158 5.12 -9.33 -13.40
CA ALA A 158 4.28 -9.37 -12.20
C ALA A 158 5.10 -9.09 -10.93
N ILE A 159 6.29 -9.68 -10.80
CA ILE A 159 7.17 -9.47 -9.67
C ILE A 159 7.72 -8.04 -9.66
N ARG A 160 8.10 -7.47 -10.82
CA ARG A 160 8.52 -6.07 -10.97
C ARG A 160 7.43 -5.12 -10.48
N ALA A 161 6.21 -5.30 -10.97
CA ALA A 161 5.08 -4.47 -10.59
C ALA A 161 4.81 -4.51 -9.08
N ARG A 162 4.79 -5.70 -8.50
CA ARG A 162 4.59 -5.90 -7.07
C ARG A 162 5.68 -5.24 -6.23
N THR A 163 6.94 -5.32 -6.68
CA THR A 163 8.10 -4.91 -5.89
C THR A 163 8.43 -3.43 -6.05
N TYR A 164 8.36 -2.89 -7.28
CA TYR A 164 8.92 -1.57 -7.59
C TYR A 164 7.92 -0.55 -8.11
N GLU A 165 6.82 -0.97 -8.74
CA GLU A 165 5.89 0.03 -9.28
C GLU A 165 5.12 0.74 -8.17
N PRO A 166 4.96 2.07 -8.26
CA PRO A 166 4.12 2.81 -7.34
C PRO A 166 2.66 2.40 -7.49
N THR A 167 1.90 2.51 -6.43
CA THR A 167 0.47 2.18 -6.45
C THR A 167 -0.37 3.27 -5.82
N ALA A 168 -1.60 3.44 -6.30
CA ALA A 168 -2.64 4.26 -5.70
C ALA A 168 -3.87 3.37 -5.51
N ASN A 169 -4.12 2.93 -4.30
CA ASN A 169 -5.20 2.01 -3.97
C ASN A 169 -6.31 2.71 -3.19
N ILE A 170 -7.56 2.40 -3.52
CA ILE A 170 -8.72 2.83 -2.73
C ILE A 170 -9.01 1.77 -1.68
N GLN A 171 -8.79 2.10 -0.41
CA GLN A 171 -9.06 1.22 0.72
C GLN A 171 -10.55 1.19 1.09
N GLY A 172 -11.25 2.29 0.89
CA GLY A 172 -12.65 2.41 1.20
C GLY A 172 -13.26 3.72 0.71
N MET A 173 -14.55 3.66 0.40
CA MET A 173 -15.34 4.82 -0.02
C MET A 173 -16.66 4.84 0.73
N VAL A 174 -17.05 6.03 1.20
CA VAL A 174 -18.35 6.27 1.83
C VAL A 174 -19.00 7.46 1.14
N ALA A 175 -20.15 7.22 0.51
CA ALA A 175 -20.86 8.25 -0.21
C ALA A 175 -22.38 7.98 -0.18
N GLY A 176 -23.14 8.96 0.24
CA GLY A 176 -24.60 8.91 0.25
C GLY A 176 -25.19 7.90 1.23
N TYR A 177 -26.37 7.42 0.91
CA TYR A 177 -27.11 6.49 1.74
C TYR A 177 -26.77 5.03 1.40
N THR A 178 -26.34 4.29 2.41
CA THR A 178 -25.92 2.88 2.27
C THR A 178 -26.77 1.91 3.11
N GLY A 179 -27.87 2.39 3.71
CA GLY A 179 -28.78 1.55 4.50
C GLY A 179 -29.82 0.80 3.64
N PRO A 180 -30.75 0.05 4.27
CA PRO A 180 -31.80 -0.67 3.57
C PRO A 180 -32.73 0.26 2.76
N GLY A 181 -33.15 -0.21 1.58
CA GLY A 181 -34.01 0.58 0.68
C GLY A 181 -33.23 1.62 -0.11
N SER A 182 -33.89 2.73 -0.48
CA SER A 182 -33.27 3.82 -1.23
C SER A 182 -33.66 5.18 -0.64
N LYS A 183 -32.79 6.18 -0.83
CA LYS A 183 -33.10 7.59 -0.60
C LYS A 183 -32.77 8.40 -1.84
N THR A 184 -33.71 9.22 -2.27
CA THR A 184 -33.56 10.10 -3.42
C THR A 184 -32.86 11.40 -3.01
N ILE A 185 -31.56 11.31 -2.70
CA ILE A 185 -30.77 12.42 -2.18
C ILE A 185 -29.52 12.69 -3.01
N ILE A 186 -29.06 13.95 -2.96
CA ILE A 186 -27.69 14.37 -3.20
C ILE A 186 -27.06 14.46 -1.82
N PRO A 187 -26.07 13.64 -1.48
CA PRO A 187 -25.48 13.68 -0.15
C PRO A 187 -24.66 14.95 0.05
N LYS A 188 -24.57 15.40 1.28
CA LYS A 188 -23.78 16.58 1.66
C LYS A 188 -22.27 16.37 1.57
N GLU A 189 -21.82 15.12 1.62
CA GLU A 189 -20.40 14.76 1.68
C GLU A 189 -20.16 13.39 1.06
N ALA A 190 -18.98 13.21 0.48
CA ALA A 190 -18.42 11.93 0.07
C ALA A 190 -16.96 11.85 0.53
N ARG A 191 -16.50 10.65 0.90
CA ARG A 191 -15.14 10.41 1.40
C ARG A 191 -14.54 9.18 0.74
N VAL A 192 -13.24 9.23 0.48
CA VAL A 192 -12.45 8.07 0.08
C VAL A 192 -11.14 8.05 0.86
N ARG A 193 -10.74 6.87 1.31
CA ARG A 193 -9.42 6.62 1.88
C ARG A 193 -8.59 5.86 0.86
N MET A 194 -7.37 6.32 0.69
CA MET A 194 -6.41 5.77 -0.26
C MET A 194 -5.08 5.52 0.42
N ASP A 195 -4.36 4.51 -0.06
CA ASP A 195 -2.94 4.36 0.18
C ASP A 195 -2.16 4.45 -1.13
N PHE A 196 -1.04 5.14 -1.04
CA PHE A 196 -0.03 5.18 -2.07
C PHE A 196 1.18 4.40 -1.59
N ARG A 197 1.72 3.56 -2.45
CA ARG A 197 2.99 2.88 -2.20
C ARG A 197 4.05 3.43 -3.15
N LEU A 198 5.22 3.75 -2.60
CA LEU A 198 6.32 4.42 -3.29
C LEU A 198 7.60 3.62 -3.16
#